data_e8c617661d905df05dc33ddadd809ab9
#
_entry.id   e8c617661d905df05dc33ddadd809ab9
#
_cell.length_a   1.000
_cell.length_b   1.000
_cell.length_c   1.000
_cell.angle_alpha   90.00
_cell.angle_beta   90.00
_cell.angle_gamma   90.00
#
_symmetry.space_group_name_H-M   'P 1'
#
loop_
_entity.id
_entity.type
_entity.pdbx_description
1 polymer ?
#
loop_
_entity_poly.entity_id
_entity_poly.type
_entity_poly.pdbx_seq_one_letter_code
_entity_poly.pdbx_strand_id
1 'polypeptide(L)'
;MSILVDSSVWVDYFRDTGQADVLELLIEENLAVTNELILAELIPPLNMRKEYGLTSLLREIKRQPMSVNWNEIIKIQTNCLSNGINGVGIPDLMIAQNAIQGGLKLLSNDKHFSLIAQHTPLELYR
;
A
#
# COMPACT_ATOMS: atom_id res chain seq x y z
N MET A 1 -6.39 -6.91 14.03
CA MET A 1 -6.24 -5.68 13.23
C MET A 1 -5.13 -5.88 12.22
N SER A 2 -5.44 -5.75 10.95
CA SER A 2 -4.46 -5.93 9.88
C SER A 2 -4.17 -4.59 9.20
N ILE A 3 -2.94 -4.45 8.73
CA ILE A 3 -2.44 -3.20 8.15
C ILE A 3 -1.94 -3.48 6.73
N LEU A 4 -2.50 -2.80 5.75
CA LEU A 4 -1.98 -2.84 4.38
C LEU A 4 -0.74 -1.95 4.32
N VAL A 5 0.38 -2.51 3.86
CA VAL A 5 1.66 -1.83 3.84
C VAL A 5 2.03 -1.48 2.40
N ASP A 6 2.11 -0.18 2.11
CA ASP A 6 2.48 0.34 0.80
C ASP A 6 3.94 0.02 0.45
N SER A 7 4.23 -0.01 -0.84
CA SER A 7 5.57 -0.31 -1.34
C SER A 7 6.65 0.62 -0.77
N SER A 8 6.32 1.89 -0.52
CA SER A 8 7.27 2.85 0.05
C SER A 8 7.84 2.40 1.40
N VAL A 9 7.02 1.76 2.23
CA VAL A 9 7.45 1.26 3.54
C VAL A 9 8.27 -0.02 3.40
N TRP A 10 7.92 -0.89 2.45
CA TRP A 10 8.71 -2.06 2.14
C TRP A 10 10.12 -1.69 1.66
N VAL A 11 10.25 -0.64 0.86
CA VAL A 11 11.55 -0.12 0.43
C VAL A 11 12.39 0.33 1.63
N ASP A 12 11.78 1.03 2.61
CA ASP A 12 12.45 1.38 3.86
C ASP A 12 12.95 0.14 4.59
N TYR A 13 12.11 -0.88 4.67
CA TYR A 13 12.45 -2.14 5.33
C TYR A 13 13.66 -2.80 4.69
N PHE A 14 13.72 -2.84 3.35
CA PHE A 14 14.85 -3.43 2.63
C PHE A 14 16.15 -2.64 2.82
N ARG A 15 16.03 -1.33 3.08
CA ARG A 15 17.18 -0.42 3.31
C ARG A 15 17.51 -0.20 4.78
N ASP A 16 16.72 -0.75 5.67
CA ASP A 16 16.84 -0.55 7.12
C ASP A 16 16.82 0.94 7.50
N THR A 17 15.84 1.66 6.94
CA THR A 17 15.65 3.10 7.15
C THR A 17 14.18 3.39 7.48
N GLY A 18 13.89 4.63 7.85
CA GLY A 18 12.52 5.15 7.99
C GLY A 18 11.62 4.26 8.84
N GLN A 19 10.59 3.70 8.20
CA GLN A 19 9.57 2.88 8.85
C GLN A 19 9.94 1.39 9.01
N ALA A 20 11.22 1.02 8.81
CA ALA A 20 11.65 -0.37 8.87
C ALA A 20 11.27 -1.06 10.19
N ASP A 21 11.49 -0.38 11.31
CA ASP A 21 11.20 -0.96 12.63
C ASP A 21 9.70 -1.16 12.85
N VAL A 22 8.88 -0.24 12.37
CA VAL A 22 7.42 -0.35 12.44
C VAL A 22 6.96 -1.56 11.65
N LEU A 23 7.47 -1.73 10.43
CA LEU A 23 7.09 -2.87 9.58
C LEU A 23 7.57 -4.19 10.17
N GLU A 24 8.77 -4.23 10.71
CA GLU A 24 9.28 -5.45 11.34
C GLU A 24 8.36 -5.93 12.46
N LEU A 25 7.90 -5.01 13.30
CA LEU A 25 6.95 -5.35 14.36
C LEU A 25 5.62 -5.88 13.79
N LEU A 26 5.12 -5.26 12.73
CA LEU A 26 3.89 -5.73 12.08
C LEU A 26 4.05 -7.13 11.48
N ILE A 27 5.20 -7.43 10.92
CA ILE A 27 5.51 -8.77 10.40
C ILE A 27 5.56 -9.78 11.54
N GLU A 28 6.27 -9.47 12.61
CA GLU A 28 6.40 -10.36 13.77
C GLU A 28 5.04 -10.67 14.40
N GLU A 29 4.15 -9.70 14.46
CA GLU A 29 2.82 -9.85 15.03
C GLU A 29 1.80 -10.39 14.02
N ASN A 30 2.23 -10.70 12.81
CA ASN A 30 1.37 -11.21 11.73
C ASN A 30 0.23 -10.26 11.37
N LEU A 31 0.49 -8.96 11.40
CA LEU A 31 -0.49 -7.91 11.08
C LEU A 31 -0.27 -7.29 9.70
N ALA A 32 0.90 -7.49 9.09
CA ALA A 32 1.20 -6.93 7.78
C ALA A 32 0.40 -7.64 6.68
N VAL A 33 -0.19 -6.87 5.79
CA VAL A 33 -0.95 -7.35 4.63
C VAL A 33 -0.43 -6.66 3.39
N THR A 34 -0.41 -7.35 2.28
CA THR A 34 -0.06 -6.82 0.97
C THR A 34 -1.15 -7.12 -0.05
N ASN A 35 -0.93 -6.76 -1.31
CA ASN A 35 -1.82 -7.13 -2.41
C ASN A 35 -1.00 -7.36 -3.68
N GLU A 36 -1.67 -7.83 -4.73
CA GLU A 36 -1.01 -8.17 -6.00
C GLU A 36 -0.36 -6.95 -6.66
N LEU A 37 -0.95 -5.77 -6.54
CA LEU A 37 -0.39 -4.55 -7.12
C LEU A 37 0.94 -4.18 -6.44
N ILE A 38 0.96 -4.19 -5.11
CA ILE A 38 2.17 -3.88 -4.33
C ILE A 38 3.26 -4.90 -4.64
N LEU A 39 2.92 -6.19 -4.71
CA LEU A 39 3.88 -7.23 -5.08
C LEU A 39 4.43 -7.03 -6.50
N ALA A 40 3.58 -6.63 -7.43
CA ALA A 40 3.99 -6.35 -8.80
C ALA A 40 4.93 -5.14 -8.90
N GLU A 41 4.85 -4.21 -7.96
CA GLU A 41 5.79 -3.08 -7.88
C GLU A 41 7.13 -3.50 -7.26
N LEU A 42 7.10 -4.35 -6.24
CA LEU A 42 8.28 -4.68 -5.44
C LEU A 42 9.11 -5.84 -5.98
N ILE A 43 8.46 -6.88 -6.49
CA ILE A 43 9.16 -8.12 -6.85
C ILE A 43 10.07 -7.97 -8.07
N PRO A 44 9.67 -7.31 -9.17
CA PRO A 44 10.56 -7.21 -10.33
C PRO A 44 11.93 -6.61 -10.04
N PRO A 45 12.05 -5.48 -9.31
CA PRO A 45 13.38 -4.97 -8.95
C PRO A 45 14.19 -5.93 -8.07
N LEU A 46 13.53 -6.66 -7.17
CA LEU A 46 14.20 -7.64 -6.32
C LEU A 46 14.71 -8.83 -7.13
N ASN A 47 13.93 -9.29 -8.10
CA ASN A 47 14.35 -10.35 -9.02
C ASN A 47 15.57 -9.93 -9.84
N MET A 48 15.60 -8.69 -10.32
CA MET A 48 16.73 -8.16 -11.07
C MET A 48 18.01 -8.13 -10.25
N ARG A 49 17.90 -7.89 -8.94
CA ARG A 49 19.03 -7.90 -8.01
C ARG A 49 19.28 -9.27 -7.37
N LYS A 50 18.50 -10.29 -7.76
CA LYS A 50 18.61 -11.65 -7.23
C LYS A 50 18.42 -11.74 -5.71
N GLU A 51 17.56 -10.87 -5.18
CA GLU A 51 17.21 -10.83 -3.76
C GLU A 51 16.07 -11.82 -3.46
N TYR A 52 16.36 -13.11 -3.68
CA TYR A 52 15.33 -14.14 -3.61
C TYR A 52 14.80 -14.40 -2.20
N GLY A 53 15.60 -14.12 -1.18
CA GLY A 53 15.13 -14.20 0.21
C GLY A 53 14.04 -13.19 0.50
N LEU A 54 14.19 -11.96 0.02
CA LEU A 54 13.17 -10.91 0.18
C LEU A 54 11.92 -11.22 -0.63
N THR A 55 12.09 -11.73 -1.85
CA THR A 55 10.95 -12.15 -2.67
C THR A 55 10.15 -13.24 -1.98
N SER A 56 10.81 -14.23 -1.39
CA SER A 56 10.17 -15.30 -0.65
C SER A 56 9.40 -14.78 0.55
N LEU A 57 9.99 -13.84 1.31
CA LEU A 57 9.32 -13.18 2.43
C LEU A 57 8.04 -12.50 1.98
N LEU A 58 8.11 -11.70 0.92
CA LEU A 58 6.95 -10.99 0.39
C LEU A 58 5.83 -11.93 -0.02
N ARG A 59 6.17 -13.05 -0.65
CA ARG A 59 5.17 -14.02 -1.10
C ARG A 59 4.44 -14.74 0.04
N GLU A 60 5.01 -14.73 1.23
CA GLU A 60 4.39 -15.32 2.43
C GLU A 60 3.51 -14.34 3.19
N ILE A 61 3.58 -13.04 2.89
CA ILE A 61 2.73 -12.04 3.54
C ILE A 61 1.29 -12.24 3.10
N LYS A 62 0.37 -12.14 4.04
CA LYS A 62 -1.06 -12.26 3.79
C LYS A 62 -1.50 -11.24 2.74
N ARG A 63 -2.35 -11.66 1.81
CA ARG A 63 -2.85 -10.81 0.73
C ARG A 63 -4.29 -10.41 0.96
N GLN A 64 -4.59 -9.15 0.72
CA GLN A 64 -5.95 -8.68 0.56
C GLN A 64 -6.33 -8.84 -0.92
N PRO A 65 -7.33 -9.67 -1.25
CA PRO A 65 -7.77 -9.82 -2.64
C PRO A 65 -8.18 -8.47 -3.23
N MET A 66 -7.83 -8.25 -4.48
CA MET A 66 -8.18 -7.02 -5.20
C MET A 66 -9.43 -7.25 -6.04
N SER A 67 -10.42 -6.37 -5.85
CA SER A 67 -11.64 -6.35 -6.66
C SER A 67 -11.84 -4.90 -7.09
N VAL A 68 -11.28 -4.54 -8.23
CA VAL A 68 -11.25 -3.14 -8.68
C VAL A 68 -12.64 -2.74 -9.19
N ASN A 69 -13.21 -1.72 -8.56
CA ASN A 69 -14.43 -1.08 -9.01
C ASN A 69 -14.04 0.22 -9.73
N TRP A 70 -14.06 0.18 -11.06
CA TRP A 70 -13.60 1.31 -11.87
C TRP A 70 -14.45 2.56 -11.72
N ASN A 71 -15.76 2.41 -11.56
CA ASN A 71 -16.64 3.57 -11.35
C ASN A 71 -16.28 4.31 -10.06
N GLU A 72 -15.93 3.57 -9.02
CA GLU A 72 -15.49 4.14 -7.75
C GLU A 72 -14.13 4.81 -7.88
N ILE A 73 -13.19 4.20 -8.64
CA ILE A 73 -11.88 4.81 -8.94
C ILE A 73 -12.08 6.16 -9.65
N ILE A 74 -12.94 6.19 -10.66
CA ILE A 74 -13.26 7.42 -11.38
C ILE A 74 -13.82 8.48 -10.44
N LYS A 75 -14.71 8.08 -9.54
CA LYS A 75 -15.35 8.98 -8.58
C LYS A 75 -14.32 9.55 -7.60
N ILE A 76 -13.44 8.73 -7.07
CA ILE A 76 -12.39 9.18 -6.14
C ILE A 76 -11.45 10.15 -6.85
N GLN A 77 -11.01 9.82 -8.06
CA GLN A 77 -10.10 10.69 -8.82
C GLN A 77 -10.77 12.02 -9.16
N THR A 78 -12.03 12.01 -9.56
CA THR A 78 -12.80 13.23 -9.82
C THR A 78 -12.84 14.10 -8.57
N ASN A 79 -13.08 13.49 -7.42
CA ASN A 79 -13.12 14.18 -6.13
C ASN A 79 -11.76 14.79 -5.77
N CYS A 80 -10.67 14.07 -5.99
CA CYS A 80 -9.31 14.58 -5.78
C CYS A 80 -9.05 15.80 -6.67
N LEU A 81 -9.32 15.71 -7.95
CA LEU A 81 -9.10 16.81 -8.90
C LEU A 81 -9.96 18.02 -8.55
N SER A 82 -11.21 17.80 -8.14
CA SER A 82 -12.12 18.89 -7.72
C SER A 82 -11.62 19.62 -6.49
N ASN A 83 -10.80 18.99 -5.68
CA ASN A 83 -10.22 19.58 -4.46
C ASN A 83 -8.77 20.04 -4.68
N GLY A 84 -8.33 20.16 -5.92
CA GLY A 84 -7.00 20.64 -6.26
C GLY A 84 -5.88 19.63 -6.00
N ILE A 85 -6.22 18.37 -5.79
CA ILE A 85 -5.23 17.33 -5.55
C ILE A 85 -4.81 16.74 -6.90
N ASN A 86 -3.60 17.07 -7.32
CA ASN A 86 -3.01 16.61 -8.58
C ASN A 86 -1.89 15.60 -8.29
N GLY A 87 -1.54 14.80 -9.28
CA GLY A 87 -0.42 13.88 -9.18
C GLY A 87 -0.73 12.57 -8.50
N VAL A 88 -1.99 12.29 -8.16
CA VAL A 88 -2.40 10.99 -7.65
C VAL A 88 -2.58 10.04 -8.83
N GLY A 89 -1.77 8.98 -8.86
CA GLY A 89 -1.83 7.98 -9.92
C GLY A 89 -2.93 6.95 -9.69
N ILE A 90 -3.32 6.28 -10.76
CA ILE A 90 -4.30 5.21 -10.69
C ILE A 90 -3.86 4.08 -9.72
N PRO A 91 -2.57 3.66 -9.69
CA PRO A 91 -2.13 2.65 -8.71
C PRO A 91 -2.40 3.06 -7.26
N ASP A 92 -2.19 4.33 -6.89
CA ASP A 92 -2.47 4.82 -5.54
C ASP A 92 -3.96 4.70 -5.22
N LEU A 93 -4.82 5.02 -6.17
CA LEU A 93 -6.27 4.90 -5.98
C LEU A 93 -6.70 3.44 -5.82
N MET A 94 -6.06 2.52 -6.55
CA MET A 94 -6.32 1.09 -6.43
C MET A 94 -5.91 0.57 -5.06
N ILE A 95 -4.78 1.02 -4.54
CA ILE A 95 -4.31 0.65 -3.19
C ILE A 95 -5.27 1.18 -2.13
N ALA A 96 -5.67 2.45 -2.24
CA ALA A 96 -6.62 3.06 -1.32
C ALA A 96 -7.96 2.31 -1.33
N GLN A 97 -8.49 2.00 -2.50
CA GLN A 97 -9.73 1.24 -2.64
C GLN A 97 -9.60 -0.14 -1.99
N ASN A 98 -8.48 -0.81 -2.21
CA ASN A 98 -8.23 -2.14 -1.65
C ASN A 98 -8.23 -2.11 -0.13
N ALA A 99 -7.60 -1.10 0.48
CA ALA A 99 -7.61 -0.91 1.93
C ALA A 99 -9.03 -0.68 2.46
N ILE A 100 -9.79 0.20 1.80
CA ILE A 100 -11.16 0.51 2.18
C ILE A 100 -12.04 -0.75 2.11
N GLN A 101 -11.96 -1.50 1.02
CA GLN A 101 -12.73 -2.72 0.81
C GLN A 101 -12.43 -3.78 1.87
N GLY A 102 -11.18 -3.88 2.28
CA GLY A 102 -10.75 -4.86 3.28
C GLY A 102 -10.94 -4.41 4.72
N GLY A 103 -11.38 -3.18 4.95
CA GLY A 103 -11.45 -2.61 6.30
C GLY A 103 -10.07 -2.48 6.95
N LEU A 104 -9.04 -2.26 6.14
CA LEU A 104 -7.66 -2.19 6.58
C LEU A 104 -7.21 -0.73 6.73
N LYS A 105 -6.37 -0.46 7.73
CA LYS A 105 -5.61 0.78 7.75
C LYS A 105 -4.43 0.64 6.80
N LEU A 106 -3.99 1.76 6.24
CA LEU A 106 -2.87 1.81 5.30
C LEU A 106 -1.65 2.46 5.97
N LEU A 107 -0.51 1.80 5.90
CA LEU A 107 0.78 2.37 6.29
C LEU A 107 1.55 2.74 5.03
N SER A 108 1.88 4.02 4.87
CA SER A 108 2.61 4.54 3.71
C SER A 108 3.44 5.75 4.08
N ASN A 109 4.51 5.97 3.33
CA ASN A 109 5.31 7.20 3.39
C ASN A 109 4.85 8.24 2.38
N ASP A 110 3.94 7.89 1.48
CA ASP A 110 3.50 8.77 0.41
C ASP A 110 2.38 9.70 0.91
N LYS A 111 2.63 10.99 0.84
CA LYS A 111 1.68 12.03 1.26
C LYS A 111 0.36 12.01 0.46
N HIS A 112 0.36 11.46 -0.74
CA HIS A 112 -0.86 11.37 -1.55
C HIS A 112 -1.97 10.62 -0.81
N PHE A 113 -1.63 9.60 -0.03
CA PHE A 113 -2.63 8.85 0.74
C PHE A 113 -3.26 9.69 1.86
N SER A 114 -2.50 10.61 2.46
CA SER A 114 -3.07 11.55 3.42
C SER A 114 -4.11 12.45 2.76
N LEU A 115 -3.86 12.87 1.52
CA LEU A 115 -4.80 13.70 0.77
C LEU A 115 -6.04 12.89 0.37
N ILE A 116 -5.86 11.66 -0.09
CA ILE A 116 -6.98 10.76 -0.42
C ILE A 116 -7.84 10.51 0.82
N ALA A 117 -7.23 10.31 1.97
CA ALA A 117 -7.94 10.04 3.22
C ALA A 117 -8.84 11.19 3.66
N GLN A 118 -8.55 12.43 3.26
CA GLN A 118 -9.39 13.59 3.57
C GLN A 118 -10.74 13.56 2.85
N HIS A 119 -10.84 12.79 1.75
CA HIS A 119 -12.02 12.79 0.88
C HIS A 119 -12.62 11.40 0.68
N THR A 120 -12.18 10.41 1.46
CA THR A 120 -12.65 9.01 1.37
C THR A 120 -12.68 8.37 2.76
N PRO A 121 -13.28 7.18 2.91
CA PRO A 121 -13.21 6.42 4.16
C PRO A 121 -11.85 5.82 4.48
N LEU A 122 -10.81 6.06 3.67
CA LEU A 122 -9.47 5.52 3.92
C LEU A 122 -8.96 5.96 5.29
N GLU A 123 -8.50 5.00 6.10
CA GLU A 123 -7.85 5.25 7.36
C GLU A 123 -6.36 4.95 7.26
N LEU A 124 -5.54 5.83 7.82
CA LEU A 124 -4.09 5.64 7.85
C LEU A 124 -3.66 5.07 9.20
N TYR A 125 -2.66 4.19 9.14
CA TYR A 125 -2.00 3.66 10.33
C TYR A 125 -0.93 4.64 10.78
N ARG A 126 -0.99 5.03 12.05
CA ARG A 126 -0.04 6.01 12.61
C ARG A 126 0.52 5.53 13.94
#